data_5ae69c626ab80ea9020594efa27e680d
#
_entry.id   5ae69c626ab80ea9020594efa27e680d
#
_cell.length_a   1.000
_cell.length_b   1.000
_cell.length_c   1.000
_cell.angle_alpha   90.00
_cell.angle_beta   90.00
_cell.angle_gamma   90.00
#
_symmetry.space_group_name_H-M   'P 1'
#
loop_
_entity.id
_entity.type
_entity.pdbx_description
1 polymer ?
#
loop_
_entity_poly.entity_id
_entity_poly.type
_entity_poly.pdbx_seq_one_letter_code
_entity_poly.pdbx_strand_id
1 'polypeptide(L)'
;MPSRRRVVTGHDDNGVSTVVSDGVVEPRTSPGLPGVDMLYLWGADGPARHPDAGAEPAWTQHFPPVGGFRFVTFSLPPADFVAPEGSDSDAAQADARRTFPGLLETYRDDQPGMHTSDTTDVALVLSGEVVLGLQDGSETTLKAGDTVVQNGTGHSWTNRSSEVVEMLFVLVGAERAEA
;
A
#
# COMPACT_ATOMS: atom_id res chain seq x y z
N MET A 1 5.18 -5.44 -11.09
CA MET A 1 6.13 -5.56 -9.94
C MET A 1 6.58 -7.01 -9.79
N PRO A 2 7.88 -7.31 -9.49
CA PRO A 2 8.31 -8.68 -9.21
C PRO A 2 7.80 -9.16 -7.85
N SER A 3 7.60 -10.47 -7.72
CA SER A 3 7.36 -11.13 -6.44
C SER A 3 8.53 -10.95 -5.47
N ARG A 4 8.27 -11.05 -4.16
CA ARG A 4 9.28 -10.87 -3.12
C ARG A 4 9.34 -12.07 -2.19
N ARG A 5 10.56 -12.52 -1.85
CA ARG A 5 10.74 -13.51 -0.78
C ARG A 5 10.43 -12.85 0.56
N ARG A 6 9.62 -13.52 1.37
CA ARG A 6 9.30 -13.15 2.74
C ARG A 6 9.70 -14.28 3.68
N VAL A 7 10.51 -13.96 4.69
CA VAL A 7 10.85 -14.87 5.80
C VAL A 7 10.11 -14.35 7.03
N VAL A 8 9.40 -15.24 7.71
CA VAL A 8 8.68 -14.92 8.96
C VAL A 8 9.28 -15.75 10.09
N THR A 9 9.56 -15.10 11.21
CA THR A 9 10.00 -15.74 12.45
C THR A 9 8.86 -15.78 13.46
N GLY A 10 8.89 -16.75 14.34
CA GLY A 10 7.95 -16.92 15.44
C GLY A 10 8.58 -17.67 16.59
N HIS A 11 7.77 -18.08 17.53
CA HIS A 11 8.18 -18.88 18.70
C HIS A 11 7.55 -20.26 18.63
N ASP A 12 8.32 -21.29 18.98
CA ASP A 12 7.78 -22.64 19.19
C ASP A 12 7.05 -22.75 20.54
N ASP A 13 6.53 -23.94 20.84
CA ASP A 13 5.82 -24.22 22.10
C ASP A 13 6.68 -24.07 23.36
N ASN A 14 8.00 -24.01 23.22
CA ASN A 14 8.95 -23.76 24.29
C ASN A 14 9.40 -22.30 24.39
N GLY A 15 8.85 -21.42 23.53
CA GLY A 15 9.22 -20.02 23.45
C GLY A 15 10.55 -19.76 22.71
N VAL A 16 11.08 -20.75 22.00
CA VAL A 16 12.31 -20.61 21.23
C VAL A 16 12.01 -20.01 19.86
N SER A 17 12.78 -19.00 19.46
CA SER A 17 12.63 -18.34 18.16
C SER A 17 13.01 -19.28 17.01
N THR A 18 12.19 -19.32 15.97
CA THR A 18 12.40 -20.14 14.78
C THR A 18 11.90 -19.45 13.53
N VAL A 19 12.33 -19.91 12.35
CA VAL A 19 11.72 -19.54 11.07
C VAL A 19 10.47 -20.39 10.89
N VAL A 20 9.30 -19.74 10.79
CA VAL A 20 8.00 -20.43 10.64
C VAL A 20 7.52 -20.44 9.20
N SER A 21 7.97 -19.49 8.38
CA SER A 21 7.74 -19.52 6.94
C SER A 21 8.88 -18.85 6.16
N ASP A 22 9.13 -19.38 4.98
CA ASP A 22 10.10 -18.85 4.02
C ASP A 22 9.49 -19.08 2.63
N GLY A 23 9.00 -18.05 1.98
CA GLY A 23 8.24 -18.19 0.75
C GLY A 23 8.17 -16.91 -0.06
N VAL A 24 7.50 -17.01 -1.19
CA VAL A 24 7.32 -15.90 -2.14
C VAL A 24 5.95 -15.28 -1.92
N VAL A 25 5.90 -13.95 -1.90
CA VAL A 25 4.68 -13.16 -1.92
C VAL A 25 4.48 -12.64 -3.35
N GLU A 26 3.32 -12.96 -3.92
CA GLU A 26 2.96 -12.53 -5.26
C GLU A 26 2.22 -11.18 -5.23
N PRO A 27 2.41 -10.31 -6.24
CA PRO A 27 1.67 -9.06 -6.32
C PRO A 27 0.18 -9.31 -6.58
N ARG A 28 -0.66 -8.48 -5.96
CA ARG A 28 -2.07 -8.36 -6.30
C ARG A 28 -2.21 -7.29 -7.38
N THR A 29 -3.01 -7.61 -8.39
CA THR A 29 -3.32 -6.74 -9.52
C THR A 29 -4.82 -6.71 -9.75
N SER A 30 -5.33 -5.66 -10.38
CA SER A 30 -6.74 -5.61 -10.78
C SER A 30 -6.91 -4.84 -12.08
N PRO A 31 -7.81 -5.30 -12.97
CA PRO A 31 -8.18 -4.54 -14.16
C PRO A 31 -8.68 -3.13 -13.88
N GLY A 32 -9.31 -2.89 -12.74
CA GLY A 32 -9.82 -1.57 -12.34
C GLY A 32 -8.76 -0.61 -11.76
N LEU A 33 -7.53 -1.10 -11.55
CA LEU A 33 -6.34 -0.29 -11.24
C LEU A 33 -5.19 -0.72 -12.16
N PRO A 34 -5.32 -0.53 -13.47
CA PRO A 34 -4.38 -1.06 -14.44
C PRO A 34 -2.99 -0.46 -14.27
N GLY A 35 -1.97 -1.32 -14.33
CA GLY A 35 -0.57 -0.95 -14.15
C GLY A 35 -0.13 -0.72 -12.70
N VAL A 36 -1.06 -0.75 -11.74
CA VAL A 36 -0.77 -0.70 -10.31
C VAL A 36 -0.68 -2.12 -9.76
N ASP A 37 0.46 -2.45 -9.17
CA ASP A 37 0.67 -3.71 -8.46
C ASP A 37 0.92 -3.43 -6.98
N MET A 38 0.39 -4.29 -6.09
CA MET A 38 0.63 -4.21 -4.65
C MET A 38 1.04 -5.56 -4.08
N LEU A 39 2.12 -5.57 -3.29
CA LEU A 39 2.48 -6.73 -2.47
C LEU A 39 2.21 -6.41 -1.00
N TYR A 40 1.31 -7.18 -0.40
CA TYR A 40 1.09 -7.13 1.05
C TYR A 40 2.10 -8.04 1.73
N LEU A 41 3.18 -7.45 2.23
CA LEU A 41 4.28 -8.19 2.84
C LEU A 41 3.92 -8.65 4.25
N TRP A 42 3.18 -7.83 5.01
CA TRP A 42 2.66 -8.17 6.34
C TRP A 42 1.59 -7.17 6.78
N GLY A 43 0.83 -7.52 7.82
CA GLY A 43 -0.13 -6.60 8.41
C GLY A 43 -0.86 -7.21 9.59
N ALA A 44 -1.48 -6.39 10.41
CA ALA A 44 -2.37 -6.78 11.50
C ALA A 44 -3.42 -5.70 11.72
N ASP A 45 -4.61 -6.09 12.21
CA ASP A 45 -5.70 -5.18 12.56
C ASP A 45 -5.67 -4.75 14.04
N GLY A 46 -4.61 -5.10 14.76
CA GLY A 46 -4.44 -4.73 16.16
C GLY A 46 -2.98 -4.79 16.61
N PRO A 47 -2.72 -4.42 17.88
CA PRO A 47 -1.39 -4.42 18.44
C PRO A 47 -0.76 -5.81 18.44
N ALA A 48 0.51 -5.89 18.07
CA ALA A 48 1.27 -7.12 18.18
C ALA A 48 1.37 -7.59 19.64
N ARG A 49 1.34 -8.90 19.84
CA ARG A 49 1.53 -9.56 21.16
C ARG A 49 2.60 -10.64 21.03
N HIS A 50 3.50 -10.67 21.97
CA HIS A 50 4.58 -11.65 22.02
C HIS A 50 4.56 -12.43 23.32
N PRO A 51 4.97 -13.74 23.32
CA PRO A 51 5.47 -14.50 22.15
C PRO A 51 4.37 -14.76 21.11
N ASP A 52 4.74 -14.88 19.85
CA ASP A 52 3.87 -15.11 18.70
C ASP A 52 4.40 -16.29 17.87
N ALA A 53 3.52 -17.19 17.45
CA ALA A 53 3.88 -18.34 16.62
C ALA A 53 4.19 -17.98 15.15
N GLY A 54 4.05 -16.72 14.76
CA GLY A 54 4.35 -16.22 13.41
C GLY A 54 3.32 -16.56 12.35
N ALA A 55 2.07 -16.87 12.75
CA ALA A 55 0.98 -17.06 11.80
C ALA A 55 0.66 -15.73 11.11
N GLU A 56 0.36 -15.78 9.80
CA GLU A 56 -0.07 -14.59 9.08
C GLU A 56 -1.41 -14.08 9.62
N PRO A 57 -1.47 -12.85 10.15
CA PRO A 57 -2.71 -12.30 10.70
C PRO A 57 -3.76 -12.10 9.61
N ALA A 58 -5.02 -12.41 9.93
CA ALA A 58 -6.14 -12.06 9.06
C ALA A 58 -6.41 -10.55 9.15
N TRP A 59 -6.60 -9.92 7.99
CA TRP A 59 -7.01 -8.53 7.85
C TRP A 59 -7.91 -8.38 6.62
N THR A 60 -8.81 -7.39 6.63
CA THR A 60 -9.90 -7.30 5.66
C THR A 60 -9.91 -6.00 4.86
N GLN A 61 -9.16 -4.98 5.28
CA GLN A 61 -9.13 -3.67 4.64
C GLN A 61 -7.70 -3.29 4.24
N HIS A 62 -7.56 -2.52 3.16
CA HIS A 62 -6.27 -1.97 2.74
C HIS A 62 -5.66 -1.10 3.83
N PHE A 63 -6.41 -0.12 4.32
CA PHE A 63 -5.98 0.71 5.45
C PHE A 63 -6.27 0.01 6.77
N PRO A 64 -5.30 -0.05 7.70
CA PRO A 64 -5.50 -0.70 8.98
C PRO A 64 -6.35 0.17 9.93
N PRO A 65 -7.12 -0.46 10.84
CA PRO A 65 -7.76 0.26 11.94
C PRO A 65 -6.72 0.75 12.95
N VAL A 66 -7.16 1.60 13.90
CA VAL A 66 -6.33 2.08 15.02
C VAL A 66 -5.63 0.93 15.74
N GLY A 67 -4.32 1.05 15.91
CA GLY A 67 -3.46 0.02 16.51
C GLY A 67 -3.04 -1.09 15.55
N GLY A 68 -3.55 -1.08 14.32
CA GLY A 68 -3.13 -1.98 13.25
C GLY A 68 -2.05 -1.35 12.36
N PHE A 69 -1.49 -2.17 11.47
CA PHE A 69 -0.53 -1.71 10.47
C PHE A 69 -0.60 -2.54 9.19
N ARG A 70 -0.06 -1.99 8.10
CA ARG A 70 0.26 -2.72 6.86
C ARG A 70 1.70 -2.44 6.47
N PHE A 71 2.38 -3.46 5.96
CA PHE A 71 3.68 -3.39 5.32
C PHE A 71 3.48 -3.83 3.88
N VAL A 72 3.52 -2.87 2.95
CA VAL A 72 3.12 -3.08 1.56
C VAL A 72 4.08 -2.38 0.61
N THR A 73 4.38 -3.01 -0.53
CA THR A 73 4.97 -2.30 -1.66
C THR A 73 3.91 -2.04 -2.71
N PHE A 74 4.08 -0.95 -3.41
CA PHE A 74 3.16 -0.54 -4.47
C PHE A 74 3.97 0.02 -5.65
N SER A 75 3.50 -0.22 -6.87
CA SER A 75 4.11 0.34 -8.07
C SER A 75 3.15 1.20 -8.86
N LEU A 76 3.69 2.24 -9.49
CA LEU A 76 2.99 3.05 -10.47
C LEU A 76 3.58 2.81 -11.87
N PRO A 77 2.73 2.65 -12.89
CA PRO A 77 3.19 2.52 -14.27
C PRO A 77 3.85 3.82 -14.74
N PRO A 78 4.64 3.77 -15.84
CA PRO A 78 5.22 4.95 -16.46
C PRO A 78 4.15 5.90 -17.01
N ALA A 79 4.51 7.16 -17.24
CA ALA A 79 3.60 8.22 -17.68
C ALA A 79 2.91 7.94 -19.02
N ASP A 80 3.53 7.16 -19.90
CA ASP A 80 3.02 6.77 -21.21
C ASP A 80 2.21 5.45 -21.18
N PHE A 81 1.98 4.90 -20.00
CA PHE A 81 1.16 3.69 -19.84
C PHE A 81 -0.27 3.94 -20.31
N VAL A 82 -0.74 3.09 -21.20
CA VAL A 82 -2.12 3.10 -21.70
C VAL A 82 -2.91 2.00 -21.01
N ALA A 83 -3.93 2.41 -20.26
CA ALA A 83 -4.83 1.45 -19.61
C ALA A 83 -5.55 0.58 -20.67
N PRO A 84 -5.67 -0.72 -20.45
CA PRO A 84 -6.45 -1.60 -21.34
C PRO A 84 -7.90 -1.15 -21.45
N GLU A 85 -8.53 -1.43 -22.59
CA GLU A 85 -9.94 -1.17 -22.82
C GLU A 85 -10.80 -1.89 -21.75
N GLY A 86 -11.80 -1.19 -21.21
CA GLY A 86 -12.71 -1.72 -20.20
C GLY A 86 -12.18 -1.68 -18.76
N SER A 87 -11.01 -1.06 -18.51
CA SER A 87 -10.49 -0.87 -17.15
C SER A 87 -11.39 0.01 -16.26
N ASP A 88 -12.23 0.84 -16.86
CA ASP A 88 -13.22 1.71 -16.21
C ASP A 88 -14.60 1.07 -16.08
N SER A 89 -14.79 -0.15 -16.61
CA SER A 89 -16.07 -0.86 -16.52
C SER A 89 -16.48 -1.17 -15.07
N ASP A 90 -17.79 -1.27 -14.82
CA ASP A 90 -18.32 -1.65 -13.50
C ASP A 90 -17.72 -2.97 -12.99
N ALA A 91 -17.47 -3.92 -13.89
CA ALA A 91 -16.86 -5.21 -13.55
C ALA A 91 -15.41 -5.05 -13.11
N ALA A 92 -14.62 -4.21 -13.79
CA ALA A 92 -13.23 -3.93 -13.43
C ALA A 92 -13.16 -3.17 -12.10
N GLN A 93 -14.04 -2.18 -11.89
CA GLN A 93 -14.13 -1.43 -10.64
C GLN A 93 -14.58 -2.33 -9.46
N ALA A 94 -15.53 -3.24 -9.68
CA ALA A 94 -15.92 -4.22 -8.68
C ALA A 94 -14.77 -5.19 -8.34
N ASP A 95 -13.95 -5.55 -9.33
CA ASP A 95 -12.75 -6.36 -9.11
C ASP A 95 -11.73 -5.60 -8.24
N ALA A 96 -11.46 -4.33 -8.52
CA ALA A 96 -10.54 -3.52 -7.73
C ALA A 96 -10.99 -3.38 -6.27
N ARG A 97 -12.29 -3.14 -6.02
CA ARG A 97 -12.84 -3.11 -4.65
C ARG A 97 -12.70 -4.43 -3.92
N ARG A 98 -12.84 -5.56 -4.62
CA ARG A 98 -12.64 -6.89 -4.04
C ARG A 98 -11.17 -7.19 -3.77
N THR A 99 -10.27 -6.80 -4.68
CA THR A 99 -8.83 -7.06 -4.59
C THR A 99 -8.15 -6.17 -3.55
N PHE A 100 -8.61 -4.91 -3.44
CA PHE A 100 -8.09 -3.87 -2.55
C PHE A 100 -9.21 -3.24 -1.70
N PRO A 101 -9.83 -4.01 -0.79
CA PRO A 101 -10.97 -3.52 -0.02
C PRO A 101 -10.63 -2.26 0.78
N GLY A 102 -11.47 -1.23 0.69
CA GLY A 102 -11.30 0.04 1.38
C GLY A 102 -10.33 1.04 0.71
N LEU A 103 -9.64 0.64 -0.37
CA LEU A 103 -8.73 1.57 -1.07
C LEU A 103 -9.50 2.59 -1.91
N LEU A 104 -10.39 2.12 -2.80
CA LEU A 104 -11.08 3.00 -3.75
C LEU A 104 -12.04 3.97 -3.06
N GLU A 105 -12.56 3.60 -1.90
CA GLU A 105 -13.48 4.41 -1.10
C GLU A 105 -12.82 5.65 -0.49
N THR A 106 -11.49 5.71 -0.48
CA THR A 106 -10.72 6.87 0.02
C THR A 106 -10.46 7.92 -1.05
N TYR A 107 -10.66 7.55 -2.33
CA TYR A 107 -10.43 8.48 -3.45
C TYR A 107 -11.52 9.54 -3.55
N ARG A 108 -11.12 10.72 -3.99
CA ARG A 108 -12.02 11.86 -4.22
C ARG A 108 -12.49 11.87 -5.67
N ASP A 109 -13.80 12.01 -5.87
CA ASP A 109 -14.40 12.08 -7.20
C ASP A 109 -14.00 13.36 -7.98
N ASP A 110 -13.75 14.47 -7.25
CA ASP A 110 -13.44 15.78 -7.82
C ASP A 110 -11.95 15.98 -8.15
N GLN A 111 -11.07 15.08 -7.67
CA GLN A 111 -9.61 15.19 -7.86
C GLN A 111 -9.00 13.80 -8.13
N PRO A 112 -8.79 13.44 -9.40
CA PRO A 112 -8.26 12.13 -9.76
C PRO A 112 -6.96 11.78 -9.02
N GLY A 113 -6.92 10.60 -8.40
CA GLY A 113 -5.78 10.11 -7.63
C GLY A 113 -5.63 10.69 -6.22
N MET A 114 -6.35 11.77 -5.90
CA MET A 114 -6.35 12.35 -4.55
C MET A 114 -7.16 11.48 -3.60
N HIS A 115 -6.55 11.11 -2.48
CA HIS A 115 -7.19 10.30 -1.44
C HIS A 115 -6.73 10.70 -0.05
N THR A 116 -7.48 10.25 0.96
CA THR A 116 -7.19 10.51 2.37
C THR A 116 -7.47 9.25 3.17
N SER A 117 -6.55 8.85 4.03
CA SER A 117 -6.67 7.69 4.92
C SER A 117 -6.55 8.10 6.38
N ASP A 118 -7.12 7.27 7.27
CA ASP A 118 -6.96 7.42 8.72
C ASP A 118 -5.73 6.63 9.19
N THR A 119 -4.58 6.99 8.60
CA THR A 119 -3.29 6.38 8.88
C THR A 119 -2.19 7.43 8.97
N THR A 120 -1.13 7.08 9.70
CA THR A 120 0.19 7.68 9.50
C THR A 120 1.00 6.73 8.63
N ASP A 121 1.41 7.20 7.46
CA ASP A 121 2.13 6.37 6.51
C ASP A 121 3.60 6.80 6.47
N VAL A 122 4.49 5.84 6.63
CA VAL A 122 5.93 6.03 6.39
C VAL A 122 6.27 5.36 5.07
N ALA A 123 6.72 6.13 4.10
CA ALA A 123 7.04 5.65 2.76
C ALA A 123 8.51 5.84 2.41
N LEU A 124 9.02 4.93 1.59
CA LEU A 124 10.36 4.96 0.99
C LEU A 124 10.23 4.69 -0.51
N VAL A 125 10.79 5.55 -1.34
CA VAL A 125 10.93 5.28 -2.77
C VAL A 125 12.02 4.24 -2.98
N LEU A 126 11.66 3.08 -3.50
CA LEU A 126 12.60 1.99 -3.77
C LEU A 126 13.30 2.16 -5.12
N SER A 127 12.55 2.61 -6.13
CA SER A 127 13.08 2.86 -7.49
C SER A 127 12.26 3.90 -8.22
N GLY A 128 12.88 4.56 -9.20
CA GLY A 128 12.24 5.57 -10.04
C GLY A 128 12.10 6.93 -9.34
N GLU A 129 11.20 7.74 -9.89
CA GLU A 129 10.87 9.09 -9.43
C GLU A 129 9.35 9.28 -9.39
N VAL A 130 8.82 9.79 -8.30
CA VAL A 130 7.38 10.01 -8.10
C VAL A 130 7.11 11.44 -7.63
N VAL A 131 5.99 12.00 -8.06
CA VAL A 131 5.50 13.29 -7.59
C VAL A 131 4.42 13.07 -6.54
N LEU A 132 4.66 13.56 -5.33
CA LEU A 132 3.66 13.72 -4.28
C LEU A 132 2.93 15.03 -4.50
N GLY A 133 1.61 14.97 -4.70
CA GLY A 133 0.74 16.15 -4.74
C GLY A 133 -0.08 16.27 -3.46
N LEU A 134 -0.30 17.50 -2.97
CA LEU A 134 -1.12 17.80 -1.81
C LEU A 134 -2.37 18.61 -2.18
N GLN A 135 -3.34 18.70 -1.28
CA GLN A 135 -4.63 19.38 -1.51
C GLN A 135 -4.50 20.90 -1.77
N ASP A 136 -3.44 21.55 -1.30
CA ASP A 136 -3.15 22.96 -1.56
C ASP A 136 -2.55 23.22 -2.93
N GLY A 137 -2.38 22.17 -3.75
CA GLY A 137 -1.76 22.21 -5.07
C GLY A 137 -0.24 22.17 -5.06
N SER A 138 0.38 22.06 -3.89
CA SER A 138 1.83 21.88 -3.81
C SER A 138 2.24 20.49 -4.28
N GLU A 139 3.42 20.42 -4.91
CA GLU A 139 3.99 19.17 -5.41
C GLU A 139 5.45 19.03 -4.92
N THR A 140 5.82 17.79 -4.63
CA THR A 140 7.20 17.45 -4.27
C THR A 140 7.63 16.23 -5.05
N THR A 141 8.75 16.34 -5.77
CA THR A 141 9.35 15.21 -6.47
C THR A 141 10.26 14.43 -5.52
N LEU A 142 10.04 13.13 -5.46
CA LEU A 142 10.79 12.18 -4.64
C LEU A 142 11.49 11.17 -5.54
N LYS A 143 12.71 10.78 -5.17
CA LYS A 143 13.57 9.83 -5.89
C LYS A 143 13.90 8.62 -5.03
N ALA A 144 14.46 7.60 -5.65
CA ALA A 144 14.93 6.41 -4.96
C ALA A 144 15.81 6.77 -3.75
N GLY A 145 15.43 6.27 -2.58
CA GLY A 145 16.06 6.56 -1.28
C GLY A 145 15.40 7.69 -0.48
N ASP A 146 14.54 8.52 -1.11
CA ASP A 146 13.78 9.54 -0.38
C ASP A 146 12.66 8.91 0.43
N THR A 147 12.36 9.52 1.57
CA THR A 147 11.30 9.11 2.47
C THR A 147 10.27 10.21 2.65
N VAL A 148 9.04 9.81 2.93
CA VAL A 148 7.96 10.72 3.29
C VAL A 148 7.17 10.19 4.47
N VAL A 149 6.67 11.09 5.31
CA VAL A 149 5.69 10.77 6.36
C VAL A 149 4.40 11.49 6.00
N GLN A 150 3.34 10.72 5.77
CA GLN A 150 1.98 11.20 5.53
C GLN A 150 1.17 11.07 6.82
N ASN A 151 0.70 12.20 7.33
CA ASN A 151 -0.06 12.27 8.59
C ASN A 151 -1.56 12.37 8.31
N GLY A 152 -2.14 11.40 7.58
CA GLY A 152 -3.56 11.40 7.22
C GLY A 152 -3.97 12.60 6.36
N THR A 153 -3.04 13.19 5.62
CA THR A 153 -3.28 14.32 4.71
C THR A 153 -3.86 13.85 3.39
N GLY A 154 -4.68 14.67 2.74
CA GLY A 154 -5.09 14.41 1.37
C GLY A 154 -3.91 14.53 0.42
N HIS A 155 -3.65 13.49 -0.35
CA HIS A 155 -2.49 13.40 -1.23
C HIS A 155 -2.75 12.56 -2.47
N SER A 156 -1.87 12.70 -3.46
CA SER A 156 -1.84 11.90 -4.67
C SER A 156 -0.41 11.50 -5.03
N TRP A 157 -0.27 10.39 -5.72
CA TRP A 157 0.99 9.91 -6.27
C TRP A 157 0.93 9.89 -7.79
N THR A 158 1.87 10.56 -8.44
CA THR A 158 1.93 10.65 -9.91
C THR A 158 3.31 10.27 -10.40
N ASN A 159 3.38 9.28 -11.29
CA ASN A 159 4.59 8.98 -12.03
C ASN A 159 4.60 9.78 -13.33
N ARG A 160 5.56 10.68 -13.49
CA ARG A 160 5.78 11.49 -14.71
C ARG A 160 6.97 11.01 -15.52
N SER A 161 7.63 9.94 -15.06
CA SER A 161 8.79 9.35 -15.74
C SER A 161 8.40 8.25 -16.72
N SER A 162 9.37 7.80 -17.52
CA SER A 162 9.21 6.66 -18.43
C SER A 162 9.48 5.30 -17.76
N GLU A 163 9.82 5.30 -16.48
CA GLU A 163 10.15 4.11 -15.71
C GLU A 163 9.03 3.78 -14.72
N VAL A 164 8.91 2.49 -14.36
CA VAL A 164 8.03 2.09 -13.27
C VAL A 164 8.59 2.61 -11.94
N VAL A 165 7.76 3.24 -11.14
CA VAL A 165 8.09 3.62 -9.76
C VAL A 165 7.68 2.50 -8.82
N GLU A 166 8.53 2.18 -7.87
CA GLU A 166 8.23 1.25 -6.79
C GLU A 166 8.46 1.93 -5.43
N MET A 167 7.47 1.81 -4.55
CA MET A 167 7.49 2.40 -3.22
C MET A 167 7.17 1.36 -2.15
N LEU A 168 7.77 1.52 -0.98
CA LEU A 168 7.47 0.76 0.23
C LEU A 168 6.69 1.65 1.19
N PHE A 169 5.64 1.10 1.79
CA PHE A 169 4.84 1.77 2.81
C PHE A 169 4.73 0.94 4.08
N VAL A 170 4.80 1.63 5.21
CA VAL A 170 4.28 1.17 6.49
C VAL A 170 3.09 2.06 6.82
N LEU A 171 1.87 1.53 6.68
CA LEU A 171 0.63 2.21 7.03
C LEU A 171 0.30 1.87 8.48
N VAL A 172 0.15 2.86 9.34
CA VAL A 172 -0.19 2.68 10.76
C VAL A 172 -1.53 3.34 11.02
N GLY A 173 -2.51 2.55 11.47
CA GLY A 173 -3.86 3.05 11.76
C GLY A 173 -3.86 4.12 12.85
N ALA A 174 -4.51 5.24 12.58
CA ALA A 174 -4.57 6.40 13.43
C ALA A 174 -6.01 6.85 13.68
N GLU A 175 -6.26 7.51 14.79
CA GLU A 175 -7.53 8.19 15.06
C GLU A 175 -7.59 9.51 14.28
N ARG A 176 -8.73 9.77 13.63
CA ARG A 176 -9.02 11.10 13.09
C ARG A 176 -9.84 11.88 14.12
N ALA A 177 -9.27 12.98 14.60
CA ALA A 177 -10.03 13.89 15.43
C ALA A 177 -11.17 14.54 14.62
N GLU A 178 -12.30 14.77 15.25
CA GLU A 178 -13.35 15.63 14.67
C GLU A 178 -12.80 17.06 14.55
N ALA A 179 -13.01 17.69 13.37
CA ALA A 179 -12.57 19.05 13.08
C ALA A 179 -13.56 20.09 13.62
#